data_bd3263d95e83ef1d43e9a0cc5a67bede
#
_entry.id   bd3263d95e83ef1d43e9a0cc5a67bede
#
_cell.length_a   1.000
_cell.length_b   1.000
_cell.length_c   1.000
_cell.angle_alpha   90.00
_cell.angle_beta   90.00
_cell.angle_gamma   90.00
#
_symmetry.space_group_name_H-M   'P 1'
#
loop_
_entity.id
_entity.type
_entity.pdbx_description
1 polymer ?
#
loop_
_entity_poly.entity_id
_entity_poly.type
_entity_poly.pdbx_seq_one_letter_code
_entity_poly.pdbx_strand_id
1 'polypeptide(L)'
;MQENRSIKRGIFIFTALALILLTRLPGLMHNSFLHPDEPVFYNSARSLAAFLTGQADSYTPTKFYPEGGFVLHMPFQLLQLLFGNAEEDGRFMGRLGGCIYFLLGTAMGLQLLRKFFTKELSASAVYLATMLFGLMHIEQSRYTTGDTGSFFLLMVLLYFSARGMETERLRYFLLAAAAGGMLTAIKYPLIFFLLIPYLGFRKVFSGSGKQALSRGTWKAAGCFLLGFLLLSPKTLTDPTFLFWTAAHETHNYMAGTNLTEVGGPGNHLLSVSLYTLLYSGVPLLTGVTIWQAGKNIRSARHMQGCDYLFRFLIPLITAGFFVYNLFVTAVFMRTYYPFFVIVDLYCAALCGKWLRQKGAKRIAVVILCLFMALRGGYYLYILAEDSGKDAMQEVISSIPEEQYTSIIELKPGKMAFFQEDLPEKAFQAMDLADERFDTPEGMVLREGELLISTYQEYGIGTPYCLPISHSTVQSYIDRWTDFKQINGQYEVGRLYPDSYYTLFGFWIKGTTGMYFEFPCNIFYLRPIQ
;
A
#
# COMPACT_ATOMS: atom_id res chain seq x y z
N MET A 1 21.26 -37.06 9.42
CA MET A 1 21.57 -35.68 9.86
C MET A 1 21.05 -34.58 8.89
N GLN A 2 21.16 -34.75 7.58
CA GLN A 2 20.63 -33.77 6.59
C GLN A 2 19.09 -33.65 6.61
N GLU A 3 18.38 -34.76 6.72
CA GLU A 3 16.93 -34.85 6.77
C GLU A 3 16.35 -34.09 7.96
N ASN A 4 16.93 -34.27 9.14
CA ASN A 4 16.51 -33.56 10.37
C ASN A 4 16.73 -32.04 10.29
N ARG A 5 17.74 -31.57 9.53
CA ARG A 5 17.98 -30.15 9.26
C ARG A 5 16.93 -29.58 8.27
N SER A 6 16.49 -30.39 7.30
CA SER A 6 15.46 -29.98 6.33
C SER A 6 14.11 -29.81 7.02
N ILE A 7 13.72 -30.75 7.87
CA ILE A 7 12.47 -30.70 8.65
C ILE A 7 12.46 -29.48 9.57
N LYS A 8 13.51 -29.24 10.34
CA LYS A 8 13.61 -28.06 11.24
C LYS A 8 13.50 -26.74 10.48
N ARG A 9 14.08 -26.65 9.29
CA ARG A 9 13.96 -25.46 8.42
C ARG A 9 12.53 -25.28 7.89
N GLY A 10 11.87 -26.37 7.50
CA GLY A 10 10.47 -26.35 7.07
C GLY A 10 9.55 -25.87 8.18
N ILE A 11 9.71 -26.40 9.38
CA ILE A 11 8.96 -25.97 10.57
C ILE A 11 9.18 -24.48 10.85
N PHE A 12 10.43 -24.01 10.86
CA PHE A 12 10.73 -22.59 11.09
C PHE A 12 10.01 -21.68 10.07
N ILE A 13 10.07 -22.00 8.77
CA ILE A 13 9.43 -21.20 7.73
C ILE A 13 7.91 -21.22 7.90
N PHE A 14 7.32 -22.38 8.11
CA PHE A 14 5.89 -22.53 8.33
C PHE A 14 5.43 -21.72 9.55
N THR A 15 6.13 -21.86 10.68
CA THR A 15 5.82 -21.09 11.91
C THR A 15 5.90 -19.59 11.67
N ALA A 16 6.94 -19.12 10.94
CA ALA A 16 7.08 -17.70 10.65
C ALA A 16 5.96 -17.17 9.74
N LEU A 17 5.57 -17.92 8.70
CA LEU A 17 4.45 -17.56 7.83
C LEU A 17 3.12 -17.58 8.58
N ALA A 18 2.89 -18.57 9.45
CA ALA A 18 1.72 -18.62 10.32
C ALA A 18 1.68 -17.43 11.29
N LEU A 19 2.83 -17.07 11.87
CA LEU A 19 2.92 -15.89 12.75
C LEU A 19 2.64 -14.59 12.00
N ILE A 20 3.15 -14.45 10.77
CA ILE A 20 2.82 -13.30 9.90
C ILE A 20 1.30 -13.21 9.70
N LEU A 21 0.65 -14.31 9.35
CA LEU A 21 -0.80 -14.33 9.16
C LEU A 21 -1.54 -13.97 10.47
N LEU A 22 -1.21 -14.64 11.56
CA LEU A 22 -1.85 -14.43 12.86
C LEU A 22 -1.73 -12.99 13.36
N THR A 23 -0.59 -12.33 13.12
CA THR A 23 -0.40 -10.92 13.51
C THR A 23 -1.17 -9.92 12.63
N ARG A 24 -1.72 -10.36 11.50
CA ARG A 24 -2.54 -9.51 10.61
C ARG A 24 -4.04 -9.64 10.88
N LEU A 25 -4.48 -10.71 11.53
CA LEU A 25 -5.91 -10.95 11.79
C LEU A 25 -6.55 -9.99 12.81
N PRO A 26 -5.87 -9.62 13.93
CA PRO A 26 -6.44 -8.65 14.86
C PRO A 26 -6.75 -7.32 14.17
N GLY A 27 -7.90 -6.76 14.46
CA GLY A 27 -8.34 -5.48 13.91
C GLY A 27 -8.76 -5.50 12.43
N LEU A 28 -8.86 -6.65 11.74
CA LEU A 28 -9.42 -6.70 10.37
C LEU A 28 -10.90 -6.33 10.33
N MET A 29 -11.62 -6.59 11.42
CA MET A 29 -13.04 -6.23 11.56
C MET A 29 -13.24 -4.77 11.97
N HIS A 30 -12.21 -4.12 12.50
CA HIS A 30 -12.33 -2.77 13.03
C HIS A 30 -12.49 -1.72 11.93
N ASN A 31 -13.36 -0.75 12.19
CA ASN A 31 -13.67 0.33 11.26
C ASN A 31 -12.66 1.48 11.32
N SER A 32 -11.94 1.63 12.44
CA SER A 32 -11.02 2.73 12.71
C SER A 32 -9.80 2.81 11.80
N PHE A 33 -9.46 1.70 11.12
CA PHE A 33 -8.31 1.65 10.19
C PHE A 33 -8.76 1.54 8.74
N LEU A 34 -9.56 2.49 8.27
CA LEU A 34 -10.04 2.51 6.89
C LEU A 34 -9.02 3.17 5.96
N HIS A 35 -8.61 2.44 4.94
CA HIS A 35 -8.01 3.09 3.79
C HIS A 35 -9.14 3.71 2.95
N PRO A 36 -9.05 5.00 2.56
CA PRO A 36 -10.14 5.67 1.85
C PRO A 36 -10.55 5.00 0.55
N ASP A 37 -9.65 4.24 -0.06
CA ASP A 37 -9.92 3.52 -1.30
C ASP A 37 -10.56 2.13 -1.06
N GLU A 38 -10.53 1.57 0.15
CA GLU A 38 -11.04 0.22 0.41
C GLU A 38 -12.48 0.00 -0.04
N PRO A 39 -13.43 0.93 0.24
CA PRO A 39 -14.81 0.79 -0.22
C PRO A 39 -14.93 0.67 -1.74
N VAL A 40 -14.07 1.38 -2.46
CA VAL A 40 -14.04 1.31 -3.93
C VAL A 40 -13.62 -0.09 -4.39
N PHE A 41 -12.60 -0.67 -3.74
CA PHE A 41 -12.08 -1.98 -4.09
C PHE A 41 -13.04 -3.10 -3.73
N TYR A 42 -13.53 -3.18 -2.47
CA TYR A 42 -14.40 -4.29 -2.09
C TYR A 42 -15.79 -4.19 -2.73
N ASN A 43 -16.35 -2.99 -2.93
CA ASN A 43 -17.63 -2.82 -3.62
C ASN A 43 -17.54 -3.21 -5.11
N SER A 44 -16.47 -2.81 -5.81
CA SER A 44 -16.27 -3.23 -7.20
C SER A 44 -16.04 -4.74 -7.32
N ALA A 45 -15.28 -5.34 -6.39
CA ALA A 45 -15.08 -6.78 -6.34
C ALA A 45 -16.40 -7.53 -6.06
N ARG A 46 -17.21 -7.02 -5.14
CA ARG A 46 -18.53 -7.56 -4.81
C ARG A 46 -19.51 -7.44 -5.98
N SER A 47 -19.51 -6.31 -6.69
CA SER A 47 -20.31 -6.13 -7.91
C SER A 47 -19.99 -7.19 -8.97
N LEU A 48 -18.70 -7.50 -9.16
CA LEU A 48 -18.28 -8.56 -10.07
C LEU A 48 -18.73 -9.95 -9.57
N ALA A 49 -18.57 -10.24 -8.29
CA ALA A 49 -19.00 -11.50 -7.70
C ALA A 49 -20.52 -11.69 -7.80
N ALA A 50 -21.31 -10.65 -7.54
CA ALA A 50 -22.77 -10.65 -7.68
C ALA A 50 -23.21 -10.88 -9.13
N PHE A 51 -22.53 -10.23 -10.09
CA PHE A 51 -22.78 -10.47 -11.52
C PHE A 51 -22.49 -11.93 -11.91
N LEU A 52 -21.36 -12.49 -11.49
CA LEU A 52 -20.99 -13.89 -11.81
C LEU A 52 -21.92 -14.91 -11.17
N THR A 53 -22.58 -14.58 -10.06
CA THR A 53 -23.56 -15.46 -9.39
C THR A 53 -24.99 -15.22 -9.85
N GLY A 54 -25.23 -14.30 -10.78
CA GLY A 54 -26.58 -13.97 -11.27
C GLY A 54 -27.41 -13.15 -10.26
N GLN A 55 -26.80 -12.61 -9.22
CA GLN A 55 -27.45 -11.72 -8.25
C GLN A 55 -27.54 -10.27 -8.73
N ALA A 56 -26.80 -9.92 -9.78
CA ALA A 56 -26.85 -8.62 -10.44
C ALA A 56 -26.84 -8.77 -11.96
N ASP A 57 -27.61 -7.93 -12.65
CA ASP A 57 -27.75 -7.97 -14.11
C ASP A 57 -26.53 -7.41 -14.86
N SER A 58 -25.71 -6.61 -14.19
CA SER A 58 -24.55 -5.96 -14.80
C SER A 58 -23.39 -5.82 -13.81
N TYR A 59 -22.17 -5.82 -14.36
CA TYR A 59 -20.96 -5.47 -13.67
C TYR A 59 -20.55 -4.03 -14.02
N THR A 60 -20.51 -3.18 -13.00
CA THR A 60 -20.20 -1.74 -13.13
C THR A 60 -19.03 -1.37 -12.21
N PRO A 61 -17.76 -1.66 -12.64
CA PRO A 61 -16.60 -1.29 -11.85
C PRO A 61 -16.41 0.23 -11.84
N THR A 62 -15.75 0.72 -10.80
CA THR A 62 -15.30 2.12 -10.78
C THR A 62 -14.33 2.40 -11.93
N LYS A 63 -14.38 3.63 -12.47
CA LYS A 63 -13.41 4.12 -13.47
C LYS A 63 -12.20 4.82 -12.84
N PHE A 64 -12.13 4.88 -11.51
CA PHE A 64 -11.06 5.59 -10.79
C PHE A 64 -9.77 4.79 -10.70
N TYR A 65 -9.83 3.47 -10.79
CA TYR A 65 -8.69 2.58 -10.61
C TYR A 65 -8.62 1.51 -11.68
N PRO A 66 -7.40 1.00 -12.00
CA PRO A 66 -7.23 -0.18 -12.83
C PRO A 66 -7.99 -1.39 -12.27
N GLU A 67 -8.66 -2.11 -13.13
CA GLU A 67 -9.61 -3.16 -12.75
C GLU A 67 -9.00 -4.31 -11.96
N GLY A 68 -7.74 -4.67 -12.26
CA GLY A 68 -7.07 -5.82 -11.67
C GLY A 68 -6.95 -5.76 -10.15
N GLY A 69 -6.93 -4.56 -9.57
CA GLY A 69 -6.86 -4.39 -8.12
C GLY A 69 -8.06 -5.00 -7.40
N PHE A 70 -9.27 -4.77 -7.91
CA PHE A 70 -10.48 -5.35 -7.30
C PHE A 70 -10.85 -6.72 -7.85
N VAL A 71 -10.52 -7.07 -9.09
CA VAL A 71 -10.72 -8.44 -9.61
C VAL A 71 -9.96 -9.47 -8.78
N LEU A 72 -8.78 -9.14 -8.25
CA LEU A 72 -8.06 -10.01 -7.31
C LEU A 72 -8.84 -10.28 -6.02
N HIS A 73 -9.63 -9.34 -5.54
CA HIS A 73 -10.43 -9.52 -4.32
C HIS A 73 -11.79 -10.20 -4.58
N MET A 74 -12.20 -10.35 -5.84
CA MET A 74 -13.46 -10.98 -6.21
C MET A 74 -13.65 -12.40 -5.64
N PRO A 75 -12.65 -13.30 -5.61
CA PRO A 75 -12.86 -14.64 -5.04
C PRO A 75 -13.25 -14.61 -3.56
N PHE A 76 -12.75 -13.65 -2.79
CA PHE A 76 -13.09 -13.48 -1.38
C PHE A 76 -14.51 -12.93 -1.21
N GLN A 77 -14.91 -11.98 -2.06
CA GLN A 77 -16.28 -11.47 -2.09
C GLN A 77 -17.27 -12.55 -2.54
N LEU A 78 -16.86 -13.41 -3.48
CA LEU A 78 -17.67 -14.56 -3.89
C LEU A 78 -17.89 -15.54 -2.72
N LEU A 79 -16.85 -15.84 -1.94
CA LEU A 79 -16.98 -16.67 -0.74
C LEU A 79 -17.94 -16.04 0.27
N GLN A 80 -17.91 -14.73 0.46
CA GLN A 80 -18.83 -14.03 1.34
C GLN A 80 -20.29 -14.13 0.84
N LEU A 81 -20.51 -13.93 -0.46
CA LEU A 81 -21.87 -14.05 -1.03
C LEU A 81 -22.44 -15.46 -0.96
N LEU A 82 -21.58 -16.49 -1.02
CA LEU A 82 -22.02 -17.89 -1.00
C LEU A 82 -22.20 -18.45 0.41
N PHE A 83 -21.43 -17.98 1.38
CA PHE A 83 -21.34 -18.59 2.72
C PHE A 83 -21.58 -17.60 3.88
N GLY A 84 -21.61 -16.30 3.63
CA GLY A 84 -21.81 -15.25 4.62
C GLY A 84 -23.19 -14.60 4.54
N ASN A 85 -23.43 -13.63 5.41
CA ASN A 85 -24.59 -12.75 5.30
C ASN A 85 -24.39 -11.75 4.17
N ALA A 86 -25.35 -11.67 3.26
CA ALA A 86 -25.30 -10.73 2.14
C ALA A 86 -25.33 -9.24 2.58
N GLU A 87 -25.78 -8.99 3.82
CA GLU A 87 -25.85 -7.66 4.43
C GLU A 87 -24.52 -7.20 5.05
N GLU A 88 -23.60 -8.13 5.36
CA GLU A 88 -22.29 -7.76 5.86
C GLU A 88 -21.48 -7.03 4.78
N ASP A 89 -20.82 -5.96 5.19
CA ASP A 89 -19.92 -5.26 4.28
C ASP A 89 -18.76 -6.19 3.85
N GLY A 90 -18.36 -6.10 2.58
CA GLY A 90 -17.30 -6.95 2.01
C GLY A 90 -15.89 -6.67 2.55
N ARG A 91 -15.74 -5.83 3.57
CA ARG A 91 -14.47 -5.31 4.10
C ARG A 91 -13.59 -6.40 4.68
N PHE A 92 -14.15 -7.21 5.58
CA PHE A 92 -13.39 -8.29 6.22
C PHE A 92 -12.80 -9.25 5.18
N MET A 93 -13.63 -9.73 4.25
CA MET A 93 -13.19 -10.67 3.22
C MET A 93 -12.20 -10.01 2.24
N GLY A 94 -12.40 -8.74 1.93
CA GLY A 94 -11.42 -7.98 1.14
C GLY A 94 -10.06 -7.88 1.84
N ARG A 95 -10.03 -7.52 3.12
CA ARG A 95 -8.82 -7.45 3.94
C ARG A 95 -8.15 -8.80 4.14
N LEU A 96 -8.94 -9.85 4.36
CA LEU A 96 -8.42 -11.22 4.40
C LEU A 96 -7.73 -11.58 3.08
N GLY A 97 -8.30 -11.17 1.94
CA GLY A 97 -7.67 -11.28 0.63
C GLY A 97 -6.31 -10.58 0.58
N GLY A 98 -6.22 -9.36 1.09
CA GLY A 98 -4.97 -8.62 1.22
C GLY A 98 -3.91 -9.39 2.03
N CYS A 99 -4.29 -9.92 3.20
CA CYS A 99 -3.42 -10.76 4.03
C CYS A 99 -2.93 -12.00 3.28
N ILE A 100 -3.80 -12.69 2.56
CA ILE A 100 -3.45 -13.91 1.82
C ILE A 100 -2.50 -13.60 0.67
N TYR A 101 -2.76 -12.55 -0.13
CA TYR A 101 -1.83 -12.15 -1.18
C TYR A 101 -0.48 -11.71 -0.65
N PHE A 102 -0.46 -11.01 0.49
CA PHE A 102 0.78 -10.68 1.17
C PHE A 102 1.57 -11.92 1.57
N LEU A 103 0.90 -12.92 2.15
CA LEU A 103 1.51 -14.18 2.55
C LEU A 103 2.06 -14.96 1.35
N LEU A 104 1.31 -15.03 0.24
CA LEU A 104 1.75 -15.64 -1.01
C LEU A 104 2.95 -14.90 -1.60
N GLY A 105 2.94 -13.57 -1.62
CA GLY A 105 4.08 -12.74 -2.03
C GLY A 105 5.32 -12.98 -1.18
N THR A 106 5.14 -13.07 0.15
CA THR A 106 6.21 -13.39 1.11
C THR A 106 6.79 -14.78 0.85
N ALA A 107 5.96 -15.79 0.64
CA ALA A 107 6.40 -17.15 0.35
C ALA A 107 7.17 -17.24 -0.98
N MET A 108 6.67 -16.56 -2.03
CA MET A 108 7.35 -16.48 -3.33
C MET A 108 8.68 -15.72 -3.25
N GLY A 109 8.72 -14.59 -2.53
CA GLY A 109 9.94 -13.84 -2.28
C GLY A 109 10.97 -14.66 -1.49
N LEU A 110 10.54 -15.42 -0.48
CA LEU A 110 11.41 -16.34 0.26
C LEU A 110 11.94 -17.45 -0.65
N GLN A 111 11.12 -18.00 -1.53
CA GLN A 111 11.54 -19.01 -2.50
C GLN A 111 12.56 -18.42 -3.49
N LEU A 112 12.34 -17.20 -3.96
CA LEU A 112 13.26 -16.45 -4.83
C LEU A 112 14.60 -16.23 -4.10
N LEU A 113 14.58 -15.74 -2.87
CA LEU A 113 15.75 -15.51 -2.03
C LEU A 113 16.57 -16.79 -1.87
N ARG A 114 15.93 -17.89 -1.45
CA ARG A 114 16.61 -19.14 -1.16
C ARG A 114 17.15 -19.85 -2.39
N LYS A 115 16.49 -19.73 -3.51
CA LYS A 115 16.90 -20.43 -4.72
C LYS A 115 17.98 -19.68 -5.48
N PHE A 116 17.90 -18.37 -5.56
CA PHE A 116 18.72 -17.59 -6.47
C PHE A 116 19.71 -16.62 -5.80
N PHE A 117 19.43 -16.17 -4.57
CA PHE A 117 20.34 -15.27 -3.87
C PHE A 117 21.23 -16.01 -2.89
N THR A 118 20.63 -16.76 -1.95
CA THR A 118 21.37 -17.45 -0.90
C THR A 118 20.54 -18.54 -0.23
N LYS A 119 21.18 -19.67 0.09
CA LYS A 119 20.55 -20.76 0.86
C LYS A 119 20.63 -20.55 2.37
N GLU A 120 21.15 -19.43 2.82
CA GLU A 120 21.40 -19.15 4.22
C GLU A 120 20.11 -18.95 5.00
N LEU A 121 20.01 -19.62 6.15
CA LEU A 121 18.86 -19.48 7.05
C LEU A 121 18.79 -18.08 7.64
N SER A 122 19.94 -17.45 7.92
CA SER A 122 20.02 -16.08 8.44
C SER A 122 19.38 -15.05 7.49
N ALA A 123 19.60 -15.19 6.19
CA ALA A 123 18.95 -14.34 5.21
C ALA A 123 17.42 -14.55 5.18
N SER A 124 16.98 -15.82 5.24
CA SER A 124 15.56 -16.16 5.34
C SER A 124 14.92 -15.58 6.61
N ALA A 125 15.64 -15.64 7.75
CA ALA A 125 15.17 -15.08 9.01
C ALA A 125 15.03 -13.56 8.94
N VAL A 126 16.03 -12.85 8.37
CA VAL A 126 15.93 -11.40 8.18
C VAL A 126 14.78 -11.03 7.25
N TYR A 127 14.62 -11.75 6.13
CA TYR A 127 13.50 -11.50 5.21
C TYR A 127 12.14 -11.67 5.90
N LEU A 128 11.94 -12.80 6.59
CA LEU A 128 10.69 -13.06 7.31
C LEU A 128 10.45 -12.05 8.45
N ALA A 129 11.51 -11.63 9.17
CA ALA A 129 11.40 -10.58 10.17
C ALA A 129 11.01 -9.22 9.54
N THR A 130 11.55 -8.89 8.36
CA THR A 130 11.16 -7.68 7.63
C THR A 130 9.69 -7.74 7.22
N MET A 131 9.21 -8.87 6.70
CA MET A 131 7.80 -9.07 6.35
C MET A 131 6.88 -9.04 7.58
N LEU A 132 7.35 -9.52 8.73
CA LEU A 132 6.58 -9.54 9.98
C LEU A 132 6.47 -8.15 10.62
N PHE A 133 7.58 -7.41 10.72
CA PHE A 133 7.70 -6.20 11.52
C PHE A 133 7.89 -4.90 10.71
N GLY A 134 8.05 -4.98 9.40
CA GLY A 134 8.12 -3.79 8.55
C GLY A 134 6.80 -3.05 8.54
N LEU A 135 6.77 -1.78 8.95
CA LEU A 135 5.52 -1.01 9.10
C LEU A 135 4.71 -0.98 7.81
N MET A 136 5.35 -0.70 6.68
CA MET A 136 4.68 -0.70 5.38
C MET A 136 4.05 -2.07 5.05
N HIS A 137 4.73 -3.17 5.41
CA HIS A 137 4.20 -4.51 5.19
C HIS A 137 3.02 -4.81 6.10
N ILE A 138 3.07 -4.32 7.35
CA ILE A 138 1.95 -4.44 8.28
C ILE A 138 0.73 -3.71 7.71
N GLU A 139 0.90 -2.48 7.30
CA GLU A 139 -0.18 -1.67 6.75
C GLU A 139 -0.77 -2.26 5.48
N GLN A 140 0.06 -2.39 4.44
CA GLN A 140 -0.42 -2.80 3.12
C GLN A 140 -1.08 -4.19 3.15
N SER A 141 -0.64 -5.08 4.05
CA SER A 141 -1.24 -6.40 4.17
C SER A 141 -2.64 -6.43 4.78
N ARG A 142 -3.09 -5.33 5.38
CA ARG A 142 -4.37 -5.25 6.10
C ARG A 142 -5.46 -4.56 5.30
N TYR A 143 -5.15 -3.99 4.14
CA TYR A 143 -6.12 -3.25 3.34
C TYR A 143 -6.61 -4.02 2.13
N THR A 144 -7.85 -3.73 1.75
CA THR A 144 -8.42 -4.19 0.49
C THR A 144 -7.95 -3.27 -0.63
N THR A 145 -6.68 -3.41 -1.03
CA THR A 145 -6.08 -2.64 -2.13
C THR A 145 -5.33 -3.54 -3.10
N GLY A 146 -4.95 -3.03 -4.26
CA GLY A 146 -4.15 -3.79 -5.23
C GLY A 146 -2.68 -4.01 -4.83
N ASP A 147 -2.21 -3.43 -3.71
CA ASP A 147 -0.78 -3.39 -3.38
C ASP A 147 -0.19 -4.77 -3.06
N THR A 148 -0.87 -5.55 -2.22
CA THR A 148 -0.42 -6.91 -1.86
C THR A 148 -0.54 -7.88 -3.02
N GLY A 149 -1.56 -7.74 -3.85
CA GLY A 149 -1.69 -8.49 -5.10
C GLY A 149 -0.56 -8.17 -6.08
N SER A 150 -0.19 -6.89 -6.20
CA SER A 150 0.95 -6.47 -7.01
C SER A 150 2.28 -7.01 -6.46
N PHE A 151 2.46 -7.04 -5.14
CA PHE A 151 3.63 -7.69 -4.51
C PHE A 151 3.71 -9.17 -4.89
N PHE A 152 2.63 -9.91 -4.72
CA PHE A 152 2.61 -11.34 -5.08
C PHE A 152 2.96 -11.56 -6.54
N LEU A 153 2.31 -10.86 -7.47
CA LEU A 153 2.54 -11.03 -8.90
C LEU A 153 3.93 -10.56 -9.33
N LEU A 154 4.48 -9.53 -8.69
CA LEU A 154 5.86 -9.10 -8.92
C LEU A 154 6.85 -10.20 -8.53
N MET A 155 6.67 -10.84 -7.37
CA MET A 155 7.51 -11.97 -6.96
C MET A 155 7.38 -13.16 -7.92
N VAL A 156 6.17 -13.44 -8.42
CA VAL A 156 5.93 -14.48 -9.45
C VAL A 156 6.66 -14.14 -10.76
N LEU A 157 6.56 -12.89 -11.22
CA LEU A 157 7.27 -12.40 -12.42
C LEU A 157 8.79 -12.58 -12.27
N LEU A 158 9.36 -12.16 -11.15
CA LEU A 158 10.79 -12.27 -10.88
C LEU A 158 11.23 -13.74 -10.79
N TYR A 159 10.44 -14.60 -10.14
CA TYR A 159 10.73 -16.02 -10.02
C TYR A 159 10.77 -16.72 -11.39
N PHE A 160 9.74 -16.49 -12.21
CA PHE A 160 9.71 -17.10 -13.54
C PHE A 160 10.77 -16.51 -14.48
N SER A 161 11.08 -15.23 -14.37
CA SER A 161 12.20 -14.62 -15.11
C SER A 161 13.53 -15.32 -14.74
N ALA A 162 13.78 -15.52 -13.45
CA ALA A 162 14.96 -16.21 -12.95
C ALA A 162 15.00 -17.69 -13.41
N ARG A 163 13.87 -18.38 -13.39
CA ARG A 163 13.76 -19.76 -13.92
C ARG A 163 14.03 -19.82 -15.42
N GLY A 164 13.55 -18.80 -16.15
CA GLY A 164 13.82 -18.68 -17.59
C GLY A 164 15.31 -18.51 -17.87
N MET A 165 15.99 -17.65 -17.10
CA MET A 165 17.43 -17.44 -17.18
C MET A 165 18.26 -18.67 -16.77
N GLU A 166 17.79 -19.42 -15.74
CA GLU A 166 18.48 -20.63 -15.23
C GLU A 166 18.36 -21.81 -16.19
N THR A 167 17.18 -21.99 -16.79
CA THR A 167 16.86 -23.19 -17.58
C THR A 167 16.88 -22.97 -19.08
N GLU A 168 17.00 -21.73 -19.51
CA GLU A 168 16.94 -21.28 -20.92
C GLU A 168 15.65 -21.74 -21.65
N ARG A 169 14.54 -21.89 -20.89
CA ARG A 169 13.27 -22.37 -21.45
C ARG A 169 12.28 -21.23 -21.65
N LEU A 170 11.81 -21.07 -22.87
CA LEU A 170 10.85 -20.05 -23.28
C LEU A 170 9.59 -20.02 -22.39
N ARG A 171 9.05 -21.19 -21.98
CA ARG A 171 7.83 -21.28 -21.18
C ARG A 171 7.85 -20.42 -19.91
N TYR A 172 9.01 -20.29 -19.26
CA TYR A 172 9.11 -19.49 -18.04
C TYR A 172 9.07 -17.98 -18.33
N PHE A 173 9.62 -17.54 -19.46
CA PHE A 173 9.45 -16.15 -19.89
C PHE A 173 8.01 -15.83 -20.30
N LEU A 174 7.28 -16.80 -20.86
CA LEU A 174 5.85 -16.66 -21.16
C LEU A 174 5.02 -16.54 -19.88
N LEU A 175 5.31 -17.37 -18.85
CA LEU A 175 4.66 -17.25 -17.54
C LEU A 175 5.00 -15.92 -16.85
N ALA A 176 6.25 -15.45 -16.95
CA ALA A 176 6.63 -14.14 -16.45
C ALA A 176 5.92 -13.01 -17.20
N ALA A 177 5.73 -13.13 -18.52
CA ALA A 177 4.97 -12.16 -19.30
C ALA A 177 3.48 -12.13 -18.91
N ALA A 178 2.87 -13.30 -18.68
CA ALA A 178 1.48 -13.37 -18.18
C ALA A 178 1.34 -12.72 -16.80
N ALA A 179 2.25 -13.01 -15.86
CA ALA A 179 2.28 -12.35 -14.57
C ALA A 179 2.50 -10.83 -14.69
N GLY A 180 3.31 -10.38 -15.66
CA GLY A 180 3.50 -8.97 -15.98
C GLY A 180 2.22 -8.31 -16.51
N GLY A 181 1.43 -9.03 -17.31
CA GLY A 181 0.11 -8.57 -17.76
C GLY A 181 -0.86 -8.38 -16.59
N MET A 182 -0.97 -9.38 -15.73
CA MET A 182 -1.76 -9.31 -14.51
C MET A 182 -1.31 -8.14 -13.61
N LEU A 183 -0.01 -7.97 -13.42
CA LEU A 183 0.59 -6.92 -12.62
C LEU A 183 0.24 -5.52 -13.19
N THR A 184 0.31 -5.36 -14.51
CA THR A 184 -0.06 -4.12 -15.21
C THR A 184 -1.55 -3.81 -15.07
N ALA A 185 -2.43 -4.84 -15.07
CA ALA A 185 -3.86 -4.68 -14.86
C ALA A 185 -4.20 -4.17 -13.44
N ILE A 186 -3.33 -4.37 -12.45
CA ILE A 186 -3.50 -3.84 -11.08
C ILE A 186 -3.06 -2.38 -10.99
N LYS A 187 -1.90 -2.05 -11.58
CA LYS A 187 -1.33 -0.69 -11.60
C LYS A 187 -0.55 -0.51 -12.89
N TYR A 188 -0.99 0.37 -13.77
CA TYR A 188 -0.40 0.57 -15.09
C TYR A 188 1.12 0.88 -15.08
N PRO A 189 1.66 1.70 -14.15
CA PRO A 189 3.10 1.94 -14.10
C PRO A 189 3.96 0.68 -13.87
N LEU A 190 3.37 -0.40 -13.36
CA LEU A 190 4.09 -1.66 -13.12
C LEU A 190 4.48 -2.40 -14.42
N ILE A 191 4.02 -1.93 -15.57
CA ILE A 191 4.49 -2.38 -16.89
C ILE A 191 6.02 -2.25 -17.04
N PHE A 192 6.65 -1.32 -16.31
CA PHE A 192 8.11 -1.20 -16.26
C PHE A 192 8.81 -2.53 -15.93
N PHE A 193 8.22 -3.33 -15.05
CA PHE A 193 8.80 -4.60 -14.64
C PHE A 193 8.74 -5.67 -15.72
N LEU A 194 7.92 -5.50 -16.78
CA LEU A 194 7.90 -6.38 -17.96
C LEU A 194 9.23 -6.35 -18.73
N LEU A 195 9.99 -5.28 -18.60
CA LEU A 195 11.33 -5.20 -19.19
C LEU A 195 12.27 -6.27 -18.63
N ILE A 196 12.04 -6.77 -17.41
CA ILE A 196 12.86 -7.82 -16.81
C ILE A 196 12.77 -9.13 -17.59
N PRO A 197 11.59 -9.78 -17.75
CA PRO A 197 11.49 -10.99 -18.54
C PRO A 197 11.82 -10.78 -20.02
N TYR A 198 11.47 -9.62 -20.59
CA TYR A 198 11.74 -9.32 -21.99
C TYR A 198 13.25 -9.24 -22.30
N LEU A 199 14.01 -8.45 -21.54
CA LEU A 199 15.45 -8.33 -21.74
C LEU A 199 16.19 -9.60 -21.34
N GLY A 200 15.73 -10.31 -20.31
CA GLY A 200 16.22 -11.64 -19.96
C GLY A 200 16.03 -12.65 -21.10
N PHE A 201 14.84 -12.71 -21.68
CA PHE A 201 14.53 -13.52 -22.85
C PHE A 201 15.45 -13.17 -24.04
N ARG A 202 15.59 -11.88 -24.35
CA ARG A 202 16.48 -11.40 -25.41
C ARG A 202 17.92 -11.82 -25.18
N LYS A 203 18.42 -11.75 -23.93
CA LYS A 203 19.78 -12.15 -23.58
C LYS A 203 20.01 -13.65 -23.82
N VAL A 204 19.07 -14.51 -23.41
CA VAL A 204 19.15 -15.97 -23.53
C VAL A 204 19.08 -16.41 -25.01
N PHE A 205 18.12 -15.84 -25.74
CA PHE A 205 17.83 -16.29 -27.14
C PHE A 205 18.48 -15.43 -28.23
N SER A 206 19.44 -14.57 -27.88
CA SER A 206 20.13 -13.72 -28.86
C SER A 206 20.83 -14.48 -29.99
N GLY A 207 21.29 -15.72 -29.74
CA GLY A 207 21.93 -16.59 -30.70
C GLY A 207 20.95 -17.42 -31.55
N SER A 208 19.65 -17.43 -31.25
CA SER A 208 18.68 -18.36 -31.89
C SER A 208 18.15 -17.90 -33.25
N GLY A 209 18.69 -16.84 -33.82
CA GLY A 209 18.23 -16.26 -35.09
C GLY A 209 17.03 -15.33 -34.95
N LYS A 210 16.91 -14.35 -35.84
CA LYS A 210 15.89 -13.29 -35.82
C LYS A 210 14.44 -13.82 -35.77
N GLN A 211 14.17 -14.89 -36.54
CA GLN A 211 12.81 -15.44 -36.64
C GLN A 211 12.34 -16.14 -35.34
N ALA A 212 13.23 -16.90 -34.70
CA ALA A 212 12.91 -17.55 -33.42
C ALA A 212 12.69 -16.51 -32.30
N LEU A 213 13.53 -15.47 -32.27
CA LEU A 213 13.40 -14.36 -31.35
C LEU A 213 12.07 -13.60 -31.56
N SER A 214 11.70 -13.31 -32.82
CA SER A 214 10.44 -12.65 -33.15
C SER A 214 9.23 -13.49 -32.71
N ARG A 215 9.20 -14.79 -33.04
CA ARG A 215 8.12 -15.71 -32.64
C ARG A 215 7.99 -15.77 -31.09
N GLY A 216 9.10 -15.82 -30.38
CA GLY A 216 9.12 -15.81 -28.92
C GLY A 216 8.55 -14.50 -28.34
N THR A 217 8.90 -13.36 -28.93
CA THR A 217 8.39 -12.04 -28.55
C THR A 217 6.87 -11.94 -28.73
N TRP A 218 6.33 -12.39 -29.89
CA TRP A 218 4.89 -12.40 -30.15
C TRP A 218 4.13 -13.33 -29.20
N LYS A 219 4.68 -14.50 -28.86
CA LYS A 219 4.10 -15.39 -27.85
C LYS A 219 4.09 -14.71 -26.47
N ALA A 220 5.16 -14.03 -26.07
CA ALA A 220 5.22 -13.29 -24.81
C ALA A 220 4.22 -12.14 -24.79
N ALA A 221 4.06 -11.39 -25.88
CA ALA A 221 3.04 -10.34 -26.02
C ALA A 221 1.61 -10.92 -25.88
N GLY A 222 1.32 -12.08 -26.49
CA GLY A 222 0.06 -12.78 -26.33
C GLY A 222 -0.19 -13.22 -24.88
N CYS A 223 0.81 -13.78 -24.21
CA CYS A 223 0.71 -14.15 -22.79
C CYS A 223 0.52 -12.93 -21.88
N PHE A 224 1.21 -11.82 -22.16
CA PHE A 224 1.00 -10.56 -21.47
C PHE A 224 -0.45 -10.09 -21.62
N LEU A 225 -0.95 -10.04 -22.85
CA LEU A 225 -2.32 -9.60 -23.12
C LEU A 225 -3.35 -10.50 -22.43
N LEU A 226 -3.17 -11.82 -22.49
CA LEU A 226 -4.04 -12.76 -21.77
C LEU A 226 -4.01 -12.55 -20.26
N GLY A 227 -2.83 -12.35 -19.68
CA GLY A 227 -2.70 -12.04 -18.26
C GLY A 227 -3.37 -10.71 -17.89
N PHE A 228 -3.20 -9.69 -18.73
CA PHE A 228 -3.86 -8.39 -18.53
C PHE A 228 -5.38 -8.53 -18.56
N LEU A 229 -5.93 -9.16 -19.60
CA LEU A 229 -7.37 -9.32 -19.79
C LEU A 229 -8.02 -10.22 -18.73
N LEU A 230 -7.27 -11.19 -18.18
CA LEU A 230 -7.76 -12.04 -17.08
C LEU A 230 -8.10 -11.21 -15.83
N LEU A 231 -7.33 -10.17 -15.54
CA LEU A 231 -7.58 -9.26 -14.42
C LEU A 231 -8.24 -7.93 -14.85
N SER A 232 -8.57 -7.77 -16.13
CA SER A 232 -9.32 -6.62 -16.64
C SER A 232 -10.45 -7.04 -17.58
N PRO A 233 -11.42 -7.85 -17.11
CA PRO A 233 -12.50 -8.38 -17.92
C PRO A 233 -13.40 -7.31 -18.51
N LYS A 234 -13.58 -6.16 -17.84
CA LYS A 234 -14.38 -5.04 -18.36
C LYS A 234 -13.77 -4.47 -19.65
N THR A 235 -12.45 -4.49 -19.78
CA THR A 235 -11.75 -4.07 -21.02
C THR A 235 -12.16 -4.90 -22.24
N LEU A 236 -12.57 -6.18 -22.05
CA LEU A 236 -13.07 -7.02 -23.16
C LEU A 236 -14.44 -6.56 -23.67
N THR A 237 -15.33 -6.14 -22.78
CA THR A 237 -16.70 -5.71 -23.11
C THR A 237 -16.80 -4.22 -23.43
N ASP A 238 -15.89 -3.44 -22.86
CA ASP A 238 -15.81 -1.98 -23.04
C ASP A 238 -14.33 -1.54 -23.12
N PRO A 239 -13.72 -1.56 -24.31
CA PRO A 239 -12.33 -1.12 -24.47
C PRO A 239 -12.10 0.34 -24.07
N THR A 240 -13.14 1.19 -24.04
CA THR A 240 -13.02 2.59 -23.61
C THR A 240 -12.74 2.70 -22.13
N PHE A 241 -13.12 1.71 -21.35
CA PHE A 241 -12.83 1.63 -19.92
C PHE A 241 -11.33 1.78 -19.62
N LEU A 242 -10.47 1.06 -20.40
CA LEU A 242 -9.02 1.17 -20.25
C LEU A 242 -8.52 2.60 -20.47
N PHE A 243 -9.00 3.28 -21.50
CA PHE A 243 -8.59 4.66 -21.81
C PHE A 243 -9.04 5.64 -20.73
N TRP A 244 -10.27 5.51 -20.24
CA TRP A 244 -10.79 6.36 -19.17
C TRP A 244 -10.02 6.16 -17.87
N THR A 245 -9.78 4.91 -17.48
CA THR A 245 -9.04 4.60 -16.25
C THR A 245 -7.57 5.05 -16.37
N ALA A 246 -6.93 4.82 -17.51
CA ALA A 246 -5.55 5.27 -17.73
C ALA A 246 -5.44 6.80 -17.74
N ALA A 247 -6.41 7.51 -18.34
CA ALA A 247 -6.45 8.96 -18.33
C ALA A 247 -6.65 9.52 -16.92
N HIS A 248 -7.56 8.93 -16.14
CA HIS A 248 -7.81 9.33 -14.77
C HIS A 248 -6.58 9.10 -13.87
N GLU A 249 -5.97 7.91 -13.91
CA GLU A 249 -4.74 7.60 -13.18
C GLU A 249 -3.61 8.55 -13.58
N THR A 250 -3.43 8.80 -14.88
CA THR A 250 -2.39 9.74 -15.36
C THR A 250 -2.65 11.14 -14.85
N HIS A 251 -3.90 11.59 -14.87
CA HIS A 251 -4.27 12.90 -14.34
C HIS A 251 -3.95 13.00 -12.84
N ASN A 252 -4.38 12.02 -12.05
CA ASN A 252 -4.13 12.00 -10.60
C ASN A 252 -2.63 11.98 -10.26
N TYR A 253 -1.83 11.22 -11.01
CA TYR A 253 -0.39 11.16 -10.78
C TYR A 253 0.35 12.41 -11.24
N MET A 254 -0.08 13.05 -12.33
CA MET A 254 0.62 14.18 -12.94
C MET A 254 0.12 15.54 -12.45
N ALA A 255 -1.19 15.68 -12.21
CA ALA A 255 -1.77 16.92 -11.70
C ALA A 255 -1.76 17.02 -10.17
N GLY A 256 -1.63 15.86 -9.50
CA GLY A 256 -1.85 15.77 -8.07
C GLY A 256 -3.34 15.78 -7.71
N THR A 257 -3.63 15.48 -6.47
CA THR A 257 -4.92 15.76 -5.86
C THR A 257 -4.75 16.95 -4.92
N ASN A 258 -5.81 17.70 -4.62
CA ASN A 258 -5.75 18.84 -3.69
C ASN A 258 -5.14 18.50 -2.32
N LEU A 259 -4.99 17.20 -2.02
CA LEU A 259 -4.43 16.68 -0.77
C LEU A 259 -2.97 16.23 -0.87
N THR A 260 -2.42 16.08 -2.09
CA THR A 260 -1.13 15.43 -2.34
C THR A 260 -0.22 16.24 -3.25
N GLU A 261 -0.50 17.51 -3.45
CA GLU A 261 0.35 18.42 -4.23
C GLU A 261 1.67 18.71 -3.50
N VAL A 262 2.54 17.73 -3.55
CA VAL A 262 3.93 17.91 -3.12
C VAL A 262 4.79 17.89 -4.37
N GLY A 263 4.80 19.01 -5.06
CA GLY A 263 5.46 19.11 -6.35
C GLY A 263 6.97 18.88 -6.29
N GLY A 264 7.45 18.17 -7.28
CA GLY A 264 8.84 18.12 -7.70
C GLY A 264 9.70 17.00 -7.10
N PRO A 265 10.76 16.59 -7.84
CA PRO A 265 11.61 15.44 -7.48
C PRO A 265 12.32 15.57 -6.13
N GLY A 266 12.60 16.80 -5.67
CA GLY A 266 13.25 17.04 -4.39
C GLY A 266 12.38 16.65 -3.20
N ASN A 267 11.10 16.98 -3.24
CA ASN A 267 10.14 16.61 -2.18
C ASN A 267 9.90 15.10 -2.15
N HIS A 268 9.80 14.47 -3.31
CA HIS A 268 9.72 13.01 -3.41
C HIS A 268 10.95 12.35 -2.79
N LEU A 269 12.15 12.80 -3.16
CA LEU A 269 13.39 12.24 -2.64
C LEU A 269 13.48 12.40 -1.13
N LEU A 270 13.11 13.57 -0.59
CA LEU A 270 13.07 13.82 0.84
C LEU A 270 12.07 12.88 1.53
N SER A 271 10.84 12.80 1.03
CA SER A 271 9.78 11.98 1.58
C SER A 271 10.14 10.50 1.58
N VAL A 272 10.66 9.98 0.45
CA VAL A 272 11.10 8.58 0.36
C VAL A 272 12.30 8.31 1.26
N SER A 273 13.23 9.25 1.40
CA SER A 273 14.39 9.11 2.28
C SER A 273 13.98 9.07 3.74
N LEU A 274 13.11 9.97 4.18
CA LEU A 274 12.55 9.98 5.53
C LEU A 274 11.70 8.75 5.78
N TYR A 275 10.88 8.36 4.83
CA TYR A 275 10.10 7.14 4.93
C TYR A 275 11.01 5.91 5.08
N THR A 276 12.04 5.80 4.23
CA THR A 276 13.02 4.71 4.32
C THR A 276 13.72 4.71 5.67
N LEU A 277 14.04 5.88 6.22
CA LEU A 277 14.67 5.99 7.53
C LEU A 277 13.72 5.62 8.68
N LEU A 278 12.46 6.06 8.61
CA LEU A 278 11.50 5.93 9.70
C LEU A 278 10.71 4.62 9.66
N TYR A 279 10.36 4.14 8.48
CA TYR A 279 9.38 3.07 8.29
C TYR A 279 9.93 1.80 7.66
N SER A 280 10.97 1.86 6.84
CA SER A 280 11.54 0.63 6.30
C SER A 280 12.25 -0.16 7.41
N GLY A 281 12.24 -1.47 7.28
CA GLY A 281 12.90 -2.34 8.25
C GLY A 281 14.40 -2.10 8.36
N VAL A 282 15.05 -1.70 7.24
CA VAL A 282 16.51 -1.69 7.12
C VAL A 282 17.00 -0.48 6.28
N PRO A 283 16.73 0.75 6.71
CA PRO A 283 16.88 1.97 5.90
C PRO A 283 18.29 2.17 5.34
N LEU A 284 19.31 1.96 6.15
CA LEU A 284 20.72 2.18 5.75
C LEU A 284 21.19 1.19 4.68
N LEU A 285 20.59 0.02 4.59
CA LEU A 285 20.98 -1.01 3.64
C LEU A 285 20.40 -0.80 2.25
N THR A 286 19.32 -0.02 2.12
CA THR A 286 18.75 0.36 0.84
C THR A 286 19.80 1.10 0.00
N GLY A 287 20.44 2.12 0.56
CA GLY A 287 21.52 2.85 -0.10
C GLY A 287 22.71 1.97 -0.48
N VAL A 288 23.12 1.06 0.41
CA VAL A 288 24.20 0.10 0.13
C VAL A 288 23.83 -0.84 -1.02
N THR A 289 22.59 -1.29 -1.07
CA THR A 289 22.09 -2.19 -2.12
C THR A 289 22.09 -1.50 -3.48
N ILE A 290 21.61 -0.25 -3.55
CA ILE A 290 21.62 0.56 -4.78
C ILE A 290 23.06 0.81 -5.24
N TRP A 291 23.94 1.16 -4.32
CA TRP A 291 25.36 1.40 -4.64
C TRP A 291 26.06 0.15 -5.15
N GLN A 292 25.81 -1.02 -4.55
CA GLN A 292 26.35 -2.29 -5.06
C GLN A 292 25.83 -2.63 -6.46
N ALA A 293 24.55 -2.38 -6.73
CA ALA A 293 23.99 -2.53 -8.06
C ALA A 293 24.69 -1.63 -9.08
N GLY A 294 24.92 -0.36 -8.72
CA GLY A 294 25.65 0.61 -9.55
C GLY A 294 27.06 0.15 -9.94
N LYS A 295 27.80 -0.49 -9.02
CA LYS A 295 29.13 -1.04 -9.32
C LYS A 295 29.13 -2.12 -10.39
N ASN A 296 28.05 -2.84 -10.53
CA ASN A 296 27.95 -3.97 -11.47
C ASN A 296 27.61 -3.54 -12.91
N ILE A 297 27.25 -2.27 -13.14
CA ILE A 297 26.88 -1.77 -14.48
C ILE A 297 28.01 -2.01 -15.49
N ARG A 298 29.25 -1.74 -15.12
CA ARG A 298 30.41 -1.89 -16.01
C ARG A 298 30.66 -3.35 -16.41
N SER A 299 30.40 -4.29 -15.53
CA SER A 299 30.59 -5.72 -15.77
C SER A 299 29.39 -6.41 -16.39
N ALA A 300 28.27 -5.72 -16.57
CA ALA A 300 27.00 -6.30 -17.04
C ALA A 300 27.10 -7.01 -18.41
N ARG A 301 27.97 -6.51 -19.31
CA ARG A 301 28.18 -7.12 -20.65
C ARG A 301 28.71 -8.54 -20.56
N HIS A 302 29.50 -8.84 -19.55
CA HIS A 302 30.13 -10.16 -19.32
C HIS A 302 29.29 -11.07 -18.44
N MET A 303 28.22 -10.56 -17.81
CA MET A 303 27.35 -11.36 -16.98
C MET A 303 26.43 -12.26 -17.80
N GLN A 304 26.18 -13.46 -17.33
CA GLN A 304 25.29 -14.44 -17.94
C GLN A 304 24.29 -15.00 -16.93
N GLY A 305 23.21 -15.61 -17.44
CA GLY A 305 22.23 -16.31 -16.61
C GLY A 305 21.68 -15.44 -15.47
N CYS A 306 21.53 -16.05 -14.30
CA CYS A 306 20.97 -15.37 -13.12
C CYS A 306 21.84 -14.22 -12.59
N ASP A 307 23.15 -14.22 -12.83
CA ASP A 307 24.02 -13.10 -12.44
C ASP A 307 23.66 -11.81 -13.20
N TYR A 308 23.39 -11.92 -14.51
CA TYR A 308 22.90 -10.79 -15.30
C TYR A 308 21.56 -10.28 -14.76
N LEU A 309 20.64 -11.18 -14.42
CA LEU A 309 19.34 -10.84 -13.92
C LEU A 309 19.43 -10.09 -12.55
N PHE A 310 20.07 -10.71 -11.56
CA PHE A 310 20.05 -10.20 -10.18
C PHE A 310 21.07 -9.11 -9.88
N ARG A 311 22.20 -9.10 -10.57
CA ARG A 311 23.24 -8.09 -10.30
C ARG A 311 23.12 -6.86 -11.19
N PHE A 312 22.38 -6.94 -12.29
CA PHE A 312 22.25 -5.84 -13.22
C PHE A 312 20.81 -5.49 -13.57
N LEU A 313 20.05 -6.43 -14.15
CA LEU A 313 18.77 -6.11 -14.78
C LEU A 313 17.69 -5.69 -13.77
N ILE A 314 17.46 -6.48 -12.70
CA ILE A 314 16.49 -6.15 -11.68
C ILE A 314 16.84 -4.82 -10.99
N PRO A 315 18.09 -4.60 -10.50
CA PRO A 315 18.45 -3.31 -9.91
C PRO A 315 18.27 -2.12 -10.87
N LEU A 316 18.61 -2.28 -12.16
CA LEU A 316 18.45 -1.22 -13.15
C LEU A 316 16.97 -0.85 -13.37
N ILE A 317 16.11 -1.84 -13.56
CA ILE A 317 14.68 -1.60 -13.78
C ILE A 317 14.03 -1.04 -12.50
N THR A 318 14.41 -1.55 -11.33
CA THR A 318 13.93 -1.06 -10.04
C THR A 318 14.35 0.40 -9.80
N ALA A 319 15.60 0.75 -10.14
CA ALA A 319 16.06 2.13 -10.08
C ALA A 319 15.33 3.03 -11.10
N GLY A 320 15.08 2.53 -12.32
CA GLY A 320 14.29 3.24 -13.32
C GLY A 320 12.85 3.51 -12.85
N PHE A 321 12.21 2.53 -12.23
CA PHE A 321 10.89 2.69 -11.62
C PHE A 321 10.90 3.72 -10.47
N PHE A 322 11.92 3.69 -9.63
CA PHE A 322 12.10 4.69 -8.58
C PHE A 322 12.23 6.09 -9.17
N VAL A 323 13.12 6.26 -10.18
CA VAL A 323 13.31 7.55 -10.87
C VAL A 323 12.03 8.03 -11.53
N TYR A 324 11.27 7.13 -12.20
CA TYR A 324 9.97 7.48 -12.78
C TYR A 324 9.03 8.09 -11.73
N ASN A 325 8.93 7.46 -10.55
CA ASN A 325 8.05 7.95 -9.48
C ASN A 325 8.52 9.30 -8.91
N LEU A 326 9.79 9.70 -9.05
CA LEU A 326 10.24 11.03 -8.64
C LEU A 326 9.67 12.18 -9.49
N PHE A 327 9.20 11.88 -10.70
CA PHE A 327 8.67 12.86 -11.64
C PHE A 327 7.14 12.96 -11.65
N VAL A 328 6.44 12.13 -10.87
CA VAL A 328 5.00 12.27 -10.69
C VAL A 328 4.72 13.30 -9.58
N THR A 329 3.58 13.98 -9.65
CA THR A 329 3.26 15.05 -8.69
C THR A 329 2.71 14.47 -7.38
N ALA A 330 1.90 13.42 -7.46
CA ALA A 330 1.30 12.79 -6.29
C ALA A 330 2.32 11.93 -5.53
N VAL A 331 2.58 12.25 -4.25
CA VAL A 331 3.49 11.48 -3.39
C VAL A 331 2.71 10.55 -2.48
N PHE A 332 2.50 9.33 -2.94
CA PHE A 332 2.00 8.27 -2.06
C PHE A 332 3.10 7.24 -1.81
N MET A 333 3.47 6.99 -0.56
CA MET A 333 4.52 6.01 -0.26
C MET A 333 4.19 4.61 -0.79
N ARG A 334 2.92 4.24 -0.87
CA ARG A 334 2.46 2.98 -1.46
C ARG A 334 2.82 2.83 -2.95
N THR A 335 3.04 3.93 -3.68
CA THR A 335 3.50 3.85 -5.07
C THR A 335 4.93 3.30 -5.17
N TYR A 336 5.72 3.46 -4.12
CA TYR A 336 7.06 2.90 -3.99
C TYR A 336 7.10 1.49 -3.42
N TYR A 337 5.96 0.91 -3.04
CA TYR A 337 5.90 -0.42 -2.46
C TYR A 337 6.59 -1.50 -3.31
N PRO A 338 6.42 -1.56 -4.65
CA PRO A 338 7.15 -2.49 -5.51
C PRO A 338 8.68 -2.31 -5.46
N PHE A 339 9.16 -1.08 -5.27
CA PHE A 339 10.58 -0.81 -5.06
C PHE A 339 11.06 -1.40 -3.73
N PHE A 340 10.33 -1.15 -2.63
CA PHE A 340 10.74 -1.62 -1.30
C PHE A 340 10.77 -3.14 -1.21
N VAL A 341 9.77 -3.86 -1.73
CA VAL A 341 9.75 -5.34 -1.64
C VAL A 341 10.90 -5.99 -2.42
N ILE A 342 11.39 -5.36 -3.50
CA ILE A 342 12.58 -5.83 -4.20
C ILE A 342 13.84 -5.53 -3.37
N VAL A 343 13.95 -4.33 -2.83
CA VAL A 343 15.11 -3.92 -2.01
C VAL A 343 15.23 -4.80 -0.77
N ASP A 344 14.12 -5.19 -0.16
CA ASP A 344 14.10 -6.07 1.02
C ASP A 344 14.70 -7.45 0.74
N LEU A 345 14.54 -8.00 -0.47
CA LEU A 345 15.22 -9.24 -0.88
C LEU A 345 16.74 -9.07 -0.87
N TYR A 346 17.24 -7.96 -1.42
CA TYR A 346 18.69 -7.67 -1.44
C TYR A 346 19.23 -7.38 -0.05
N CYS A 347 18.49 -6.60 0.74
CA CYS A 347 18.84 -6.30 2.13
C CYS A 347 18.91 -7.58 2.97
N ALA A 348 17.95 -8.48 2.83
CA ALA A 348 17.93 -9.75 3.53
C ALA A 348 19.13 -10.63 3.16
N ALA A 349 19.48 -10.70 1.86
CA ALA A 349 20.66 -11.44 1.41
C ALA A 349 21.96 -10.85 1.99
N LEU A 350 22.09 -9.52 1.99
CA LEU A 350 23.27 -8.81 2.52
C LEU A 350 23.37 -8.96 4.05
N CYS A 351 22.28 -8.74 4.77
CA CYS A 351 22.19 -8.91 6.22
C CYS A 351 22.51 -10.35 6.63
N GLY A 352 21.96 -11.34 5.92
CA GLY A 352 22.25 -12.74 6.16
C GLY A 352 23.74 -13.06 6.02
N LYS A 353 24.44 -12.46 5.06
CA LYS A 353 25.89 -12.55 4.92
C LYS A 353 26.62 -11.87 6.09
N TRP A 354 26.19 -10.69 6.52
CA TRP A 354 26.83 -9.94 7.61
C TRP A 354 26.62 -10.60 8.99
N LEU A 355 25.48 -11.24 9.22
CA LEU A 355 25.21 -11.98 10.46
C LEU A 355 26.17 -13.14 10.70
N ARG A 356 26.76 -13.70 9.63
CA ARG A 356 27.77 -14.75 9.74
C ARG A 356 29.18 -14.21 9.97
N GLN A 357 29.40 -12.94 9.70
CA GLN A 357 30.69 -12.30 9.95
C GLN A 357 30.80 -11.95 11.44
N LYS A 358 32.01 -12.02 11.99
CA LYS A 358 32.28 -11.51 13.33
C LYS A 358 32.53 -10.00 13.28
N GLY A 359 32.22 -9.26 14.36
CA GLY A 359 32.53 -7.86 14.50
C GLY A 359 31.35 -6.92 14.22
N ALA A 360 31.64 -5.65 13.96
CA ALA A 360 30.68 -4.54 13.93
C ALA A 360 29.49 -4.75 12.97
N LYS A 361 29.68 -5.39 11.82
CA LYS A 361 28.61 -5.63 10.85
C LYS A 361 27.52 -6.56 11.40
N ARG A 362 27.91 -7.62 12.13
CA ARG A 362 26.95 -8.50 12.79
C ARG A 362 26.16 -7.75 13.86
N ILE A 363 26.86 -6.97 14.68
CA ILE A 363 26.25 -6.19 15.75
C ILE A 363 25.25 -5.20 15.14
N ALA A 364 25.63 -4.48 14.09
CA ALA A 364 24.76 -3.53 13.40
C ALA A 364 23.47 -4.19 12.88
N VAL A 365 23.56 -5.36 12.24
CA VAL A 365 22.36 -6.08 11.77
C VAL A 365 21.48 -6.53 12.92
N VAL A 366 22.07 -7.04 14.03
CA VAL A 366 21.29 -7.43 15.22
C VAL A 366 20.55 -6.23 15.79
N ILE A 367 21.22 -5.09 15.95
CA ILE A 367 20.60 -3.86 16.46
C ILE A 367 19.45 -3.41 15.53
N LEU A 368 19.68 -3.42 14.21
CA LEU A 368 18.64 -3.05 13.23
C LEU A 368 17.43 -3.99 13.29
N CYS A 369 17.67 -5.29 13.41
CA CYS A 369 16.58 -6.28 13.53
C CYS A 369 15.81 -6.11 14.85
N LEU A 370 16.50 -5.85 15.96
CA LEU A 370 15.85 -5.58 17.24
C LEU A 370 15.03 -4.29 17.19
N PHE A 371 15.59 -3.23 16.63
CA PHE A 371 14.87 -1.95 16.46
C PHE A 371 13.61 -2.15 15.62
N MET A 372 13.71 -2.86 14.49
CA MET A 372 12.58 -3.19 13.63
C MET A 372 11.51 -4.01 14.38
N ALA A 373 11.94 -5.03 15.14
CA ALA A 373 11.04 -5.89 15.89
C ALA A 373 10.29 -5.13 17.00
N LEU A 374 11.00 -4.27 17.75
CA LEU A 374 10.39 -3.44 18.79
C LEU A 374 9.37 -2.47 18.19
N ARG A 375 9.75 -1.77 17.14
CA ARG A 375 8.91 -0.80 16.48
C ARG A 375 7.67 -1.43 15.84
N GLY A 376 7.88 -2.49 15.05
CA GLY A 376 6.79 -3.20 14.38
C GLY A 376 5.89 -3.96 15.36
N GLY A 377 6.47 -4.53 16.42
CA GLY A 377 5.72 -5.20 17.49
C GLY A 377 4.82 -4.22 18.25
N TYR A 378 5.35 -3.03 18.57
CA TYR A 378 4.57 -1.97 19.20
C TYR A 378 3.44 -1.48 18.28
N TYR A 379 3.72 -1.33 17.00
CA TYR A 379 2.70 -0.95 16.02
C TYR A 379 1.59 -2.01 15.89
N LEU A 380 1.94 -3.29 15.85
CA LEU A 380 0.97 -4.39 15.86
C LEU A 380 0.12 -4.40 17.13
N TYR A 381 0.71 -4.06 18.28
CA TYR A 381 -0.01 -3.92 19.55
C TYR A 381 -1.07 -2.82 19.45
N ILE A 382 -0.71 -1.62 18.98
CA ILE A 382 -1.65 -0.51 18.81
C ILE A 382 -2.78 -0.89 17.84
N LEU A 383 -2.45 -1.52 16.72
CA LEU A 383 -3.45 -1.97 15.74
C LEU A 383 -4.40 -3.03 16.30
N ALA A 384 -3.99 -3.78 17.31
CA ALA A 384 -4.85 -4.77 17.96
C ALA A 384 -5.79 -4.15 18.99
N GLU A 385 -5.41 -3.03 19.61
CA GLU A 385 -6.21 -2.34 20.65
C GLU A 385 -7.32 -1.44 20.09
N ASP A 386 -7.30 -1.11 18.79
CA ASP A 386 -8.32 -0.29 18.10
C ASP A 386 -8.68 1.02 18.84
N SER A 387 -7.66 1.68 19.39
CA SER A 387 -7.85 2.81 20.28
C SER A 387 -8.36 4.10 19.59
N GLY A 388 -8.27 4.21 18.26
CA GLY A 388 -8.61 5.46 17.56
C GLY A 388 -10.10 5.76 17.52
N LYS A 389 -10.93 4.74 17.26
CA LYS A 389 -12.39 4.88 17.18
C LYS A 389 -13.02 5.01 18.57
N ASP A 390 -12.53 4.22 19.51
CA ASP A 390 -13.00 4.28 20.90
C ASP A 390 -12.69 5.64 21.51
N ALA A 391 -11.50 6.19 21.28
CA ALA A 391 -11.14 7.54 21.71
C ALA A 391 -12.05 8.61 21.10
N MET A 392 -12.47 8.43 19.85
CA MET A 392 -13.39 9.33 19.16
C MET A 392 -14.79 9.26 19.75
N GLN A 393 -15.30 8.06 19.99
CA GLN A 393 -16.59 7.84 20.66
C GLN A 393 -16.59 8.39 22.09
N GLU A 394 -15.50 8.18 22.83
CA GLU A 394 -15.34 8.73 24.18
C GLU A 394 -15.38 10.26 24.18
N VAL A 395 -14.70 10.90 23.23
CA VAL A 395 -14.73 12.37 23.10
C VAL A 395 -16.12 12.86 22.69
N ILE A 396 -16.79 12.22 21.74
CA ILE A 396 -18.15 12.58 21.32
C ILE A 396 -19.13 12.37 22.48
N SER A 397 -19.03 11.28 23.21
CA SER A 397 -19.88 11.00 24.37
C SER A 397 -19.64 11.95 25.55
N SER A 398 -18.50 12.63 25.59
CA SER A 398 -18.22 13.68 26.58
C SER A 398 -18.98 14.99 26.30
N ILE A 399 -19.51 15.17 25.08
CA ILE A 399 -20.34 16.32 24.71
C ILE A 399 -21.77 16.03 25.15
N PRO A 400 -22.42 16.87 25.96
CA PRO A 400 -23.81 16.67 26.34
C PRO A 400 -24.71 16.51 25.12
N GLU A 401 -25.55 15.49 25.08
CA GLU A 401 -26.43 15.19 23.94
C GLU A 401 -27.35 16.34 23.56
N GLU A 402 -27.66 17.20 24.51
CA GLU A 402 -28.50 18.39 24.33
C GLU A 402 -27.81 19.49 23.51
N GLN A 403 -26.48 19.42 23.38
CA GLN A 403 -25.69 20.41 22.63
C GLN A 403 -25.61 20.14 21.13
N TYR A 404 -26.02 18.96 20.68
CA TYR A 404 -26.05 18.69 19.25
C TYR A 404 -27.20 17.77 18.84
N THR A 405 -27.79 18.08 17.71
CA THR A 405 -28.90 17.32 17.09
C THR A 405 -28.47 16.65 15.79
N SER A 406 -27.40 17.11 15.19
CA SER A 406 -26.87 16.59 13.93
C SER A 406 -25.34 16.54 13.93
N ILE A 407 -24.80 15.62 13.13
CA ILE A 407 -23.36 15.43 12.99
C ILE A 407 -23.01 15.65 11.52
N ILE A 408 -22.01 16.49 11.30
CA ILE A 408 -21.42 16.71 10.00
C ILE A 408 -20.01 16.15 10.00
N GLU A 409 -19.76 15.19 9.15
CA GLU A 409 -18.41 14.70 8.89
C GLU A 409 -17.84 15.37 7.65
N LEU A 410 -16.84 16.21 7.86
CA LEU A 410 -16.13 16.91 6.80
C LEU A 410 -14.87 16.15 6.42
N LYS A 411 -14.79 15.75 5.15
CA LYS A 411 -13.69 14.94 4.64
C LYS A 411 -13.54 15.03 3.12
N PRO A 412 -12.38 14.61 2.58
CA PRO A 412 -12.22 14.50 1.13
C PRO A 412 -13.11 13.38 0.57
N GLY A 413 -14.05 13.77 -0.29
CA GLY A 413 -15.03 12.84 -0.86
C GLY A 413 -16.13 12.42 0.11
N LYS A 414 -17.35 12.36 -0.31
CA LYS A 414 -18.56 12.20 0.52
C LYS A 414 -18.76 10.80 1.17
N MET A 415 -17.70 10.17 1.66
CA MET A 415 -17.80 8.85 2.30
C MET A 415 -17.83 8.99 3.82
N ALA A 416 -18.90 8.59 4.47
CA ALA A 416 -19.03 8.62 5.91
C ALA A 416 -18.18 7.53 6.59
N PHE A 417 -17.28 7.92 7.51
CA PHE A 417 -16.49 6.98 8.31
C PHE A 417 -17.17 6.62 9.62
N PHE A 418 -17.89 7.57 10.20
CA PHE A 418 -18.46 7.45 11.55
C PHE A 418 -19.98 7.25 11.56
N GLN A 419 -20.64 7.21 10.40
CA GLN A 419 -22.10 7.12 10.32
C GLN A 419 -22.66 5.88 11.00
N GLU A 420 -21.96 4.74 10.89
CA GLU A 420 -22.41 3.48 11.48
C GLU A 420 -22.32 3.47 13.02
N ASP A 421 -21.51 4.35 13.58
CA ASP A 421 -21.20 4.38 15.00
C ASP A 421 -22.08 5.33 15.78
N LEU A 422 -22.82 6.20 15.08
CA LEU A 422 -23.66 7.24 15.64
C LEU A 422 -25.06 7.22 14.98
N PRO A 423 -25.75 6.08 14.99
CA PRO A 423 -26.95 5.86 14.16
C PRO A 423 -28.16 6.68 14.61
N GLU A 424 -28.19 7.19 15.84
CA GLU A 424 -29.35 7.88 16.43
C GLU A 424 -29.43 9.36 16.10
N LYS A 425 -28.38 9.93 15.50
CA LYS A 425 -28.32 11.37 15.16
C LYS A 425 -28.41 11.54 13.65
N ALA A 426 -28.94 12.69 13.20
CA ALA A 426 -28.89 13.07 11.81
C ALA A 426 -27.42 13.22 11.37
N PHE A 427 -27.00 12.43 10.40
CA PHE A 427 -25.60 12.36 9.96
C PHE A 427 -25.47 12.82 8.49
N GLN A 428 -24.54 13.72 8.24
CA GLN A 428 -24.27 14.21 6.89
C GLN A 428 -22.76 14.22 6.61
N ALA A 429 -22.33 13.44 5.63
CA ALA A 429 -20.97 13.55 5.10
C ALA A 429 -20.89 14.68 4.08
N MET A 430 -19.96 15.60 4.26
CA MET A 430 -19.78 16.77 3.38
C MET A 430 -18.33 16.86 2.89
N ASP A 431 -18.14 17.44 1.72
CA ASP A 431 -16.83 17.79 1.17
C ASP A 431 -16.56 19.28 1.40
N LEU A 432 -15.29 19.66 1.52
CA LEU A 432 -14.88 21.07 1.58
C LEU A 432 -15.30 21.88 0.34
N ALA A 433 -15.54 21.21 -0.78
CA ALA A 433 -16.07 21.84 -2.00
C ALA A 433 -17.58 22.15 -1.92
N ASP A 434 -18.28 21.73 -0.87
CA ASP A 434 -19.69 22.10 -0.69
C ASP A 434 -19.79 23.60 -0.39
N GLU A 435 -20.76 24.27 -1.04
CA GLU A 435 -20.97 25.74 -1.00
C GLU A 435 -21.02 26.29 0.43
N ARG A 436 -21.44 25.47 1.38
CA ARG A 436 -21.50 25.81 2.79
C ARG A 436 -20.13 26.11 3.42
N PHE A 437 -19.07 25.53 2.87
CA PHE A 437 -17.70 25.65 3.36
C PHE A 437 -16.83 26.57 2.52
N ASP A 438 -17.31 26.97 1.35
CA ASP A 438 -16.62 27.89 0.43
C ASP A 438 -17.24 29.30 0.46
N THR A 439 -17.53 29.79 1.65
CA THR A 439 -18.03 31.16 1.85
C THR A 439 -16.87 32.11 2.14
N PRO A 440 -16.99 33.42 1.78
CA PRO A 440 -15.99 34.43 2.13
C PRO A 440 -15.77 34.55 3.65
N GLU A 441 -16.79 34.26 4.44
CA GLU A 441 -16.76 34.28 5.91
C GLU A 441 -16.17 32.98 6.50
N GLY A 442 -15.82 32.02 5.67
CA GLY A 442 -15.38 30.70 6.10
C GLY A 442 -16.54 29.72 6.32
N MET A 443 -16.29 28.65 7.05
CA MET A 443 -17.27 27.61 7.33
C MET A 443 -18.33 28.06 8.34
N VAL A 444 -19.60 27.87 8.03
CA VAL A 444 -20.71 28.21 8.94
C VAL A 444 -21.17 26.97 9.70
N LEU A 445 -20.88 26.91 11.00
CA LEU A 445 -21.45 25.93 11.93
C LEU A 445 -22.74 26.49 12.53
N ARG A 446 -23.81 25.70 12.51
CA ARG A 446 -25.09 26.10 13.08
C ARG A 446 -25.23 25.56 14.51
N GLU A 447 -26.08 26.22 15.29
CA GLU A 447 -26.43 25.71 16.62
C GLU A 447 -27.00 24.29 16.52
N GLY A 448 -26.54 23.39 17.38
CA GLY A 448 -26.94 21.98 17.37
C GLY A 448 -26.20 21.12 16.34
N GLU A 449 -25.21 21.64 15.65
CA GLU A 449 -24.35 20.85 14.75
C GLU A 449 -23.02 20.53 15.40
N LEU A 450 -22.67 19.25 15.35
CA LEU A 450 -21.34 18.75 15.67
C LEU A 450 -20.58 18.54 14.36
N LEU A 451 -19.44 19.18 14.22
CA LEU A 451 -18.59 19.02 13.05
C LEU A 451 -17.36 18.17 13.40
N ILE A 452 -17.24 17.05 12.72
CA ILE A 452 -16.07 16.18 12.80
C ILE A 452 -15.21 16.42 11.57
N SER A 453 -13.97 16.83 11.74
CA SER A 453 -13.06 17.05 10.62
C SER A 453 -11.85 16.18 10.68
N THR A 454 -11.60 15.49 9.58
CA THR A 454 -10.39 14.73 9.33
C THR A 454 -9.36 15.52 8.53
N TYR A 455 -9.70 16.72 8.05
CA TYR A 455 -8.85 17.49 7.12
C TYR A 455 -7.57 18.07 7.71
N GLN A 456 -7.58 18.43 8.98
CA GLN A 456 -6.40 19.07 9.56
C GLN A 456 -5.15 18.19 9.55
N GLU A 457 -5.30 16.91 9.38
CA GLU A 457 -4.22 15.95 9.58
C GLU A 457 -3.61 15.41 8.30
N TYR A 458 -4.28 15.58 7.20
CA TYR A 458 -3.67 15.31 5.90
C TYR A 458 -2.46 16.21 5.61
N GLY A 459 -2.25 17.26 6.40
CA GLY A 459 -1.28 18.29 6.12
C GLY A 459 -0.05 18.32 7.00
N ILE A 460 -0.11 17.78 8.21
CA ILE A 460 0.97 17.98 9.18
C ILE A 460 1.52 16.64 9.63
N GLY A 461 2.61 16.23 8.97
CA GLY A 461 3.45 15.15 9.49
C GLY A 461 2.97 13.75 9.24
N THR A 462 2.07 13.51 8.30
CA THR A 462 1.82 12.15 7.87
C THR A 462 3.05 11.63 7.14
N PRO A 463 3.53 10.41 7.43
CA PRO A 463 4.68 9.85 6.73
C PRO A 463 4.44 9.65 5.24
N TYR A 464 3.21 9.81 4.79
CA TYR A 464 2.79 9.71 3.41
C TYR A 464 2.91 11.03 2.65
N CYS A 465 2.87 12.15 3.35
CA CYS A 465 2.76 13.49 2.79
C CYS A 465 3.69 14.46 3.51
N LEU A 466 4.99 14.25 3.44
CA LEU A 466 5.99 15.22 3.90
C LEU A 466 6.33 16.20 2.81
N PRO A 467 6.65 17.39 3.19
CA PRO A 467 5.80 18.43 3.71
C PRO A 467 4.86 18.87 2.60
N ILE A 468 3.61 18.72 2.82
CA ILE A 468 2.58 19.24 1.93
C ILE A 468 2.76 20.75 1.78
N SER A 469 2.32 21.26 0.67
CA SER A 469 2.30 22.70 0.46
C SER A 469 1.60 23.36 1.65
N HIS A 470 2.37 24.00 2.47
CA HIS A 470 1.91 24.72 3.67
C HIS A 470 0.71 25.65 3.36
N SER A 471 0.61 26.11 2.11
CA SER A 471 -0.42 27.06 1.71
C SER A 471 -1.84 26.50 1.76
N THR A 472 -2.08 25.28 1.29
CA THR A 472 -3.46 24.73 1.25
C THR A 472 -3.93 24.35 2.65
N VAL A 473 -3.10 23.66 3.41
CA VAL A 473 -3.43 23.28 4.78
C VAL A 473 -3.51 24.49 5.69
N GLN A 474 -2.61 25.45 5.57
CA GLN A 474 -2.64 26.67 6.35
C GLN A 474 -3.90 27.48 6.05
N SER A 475 -4.35 27.58 4.80
CA SER A 475 -5.59 28.25 4.45
C SER A 475 -6.81 27.59 5.08
N TYR A 476 -6.80 26.27 5.23
CA TYR A 476 -7.84 25.55 5.96
C TYR A 476 -7.76 25.77 7.46
N ILE A 477 -6.58 25.71 8.06
CA ILE A 477 -6.37 26.00 9.48
C ILE A 477 -6.80 27.44 9.78
N ASP A 478 -6.44 28.40 8.95
CA ASP A 478 -6.81 29.80 9.11
C ASP A 478 -8.32 29.98 9.05
N ARG A 479 -9.00 29.37 8.08
CA ARG A 479 -10.46 29.34 8.00
C ARG A 479 -11.12 28.75 9.25
N TRP A 480 -10.50 27.78 9.89
CA TRP A 480 -11.00 27.11 11.09
C TRP A 480 -10.78 27.93 12.37
N THR A 481 -9.75 28.76 12.42
CA THR A 481 -9.49 29.66 13.53
C THR A 481 -10.42 30.87 13.53
N ASP A 482 -10.94 31.25 12.35
CA ASP A 482 -11.86 32.38 12.20
C ASP A 482 -13.31 32.09 12.67
N PHE A 483 -13.64 30.84 12.98
CA PHE A 483 -14.94 30.47 13.55
C PHE A 483 -15.33 31.24 14.80
N LYS A 484 -14.38 31.69 15.60
CA LYS A 484 -14.64 32.46 16.82
C LYS A 484 -15.31 33.81 16.57
N GLN A 485 -15.29 34.31 15.33
CA GLN A 485 -15.75 35.66 15.02
C GLN A 485 -17.21 35.72 14.53
N ILE A 486 -17.78 34.59 14.13
CA ILE A 486 -19.05 34.60 13.37
C ILE A 486 -20.29 34.67 14.26
N ASN A 487 -20.20 34.32 15.54
CA ASN A 487 -21.38 34.28 16.40
C ASN A 487 -21.12 34.91 17.79
N GLY A 488 -21.51 36.16 17.99
CA GLY A 488 -21.27 36.87 19.23
C GLY A 488 -21.97 36.28 20.47
N GLN A 489 -22.75 35.21 20.33
CA GLN A 489 -23.44 34.52 21.45
C GLN A 489 -22.83 33.13 21.75
N TYR A 490 -22.00 32.61 20.86
CA TYR A 490 -21.42 31.26 20.96
C TYR A 490 -19.93 31.31 20.70
N GLU A 491 -19.18 30.50 21.43
CA GLU A 491 -17.81 30.20 21.10
C GLU A 491 -17.70 28.79 20.50
N VAL A 492 -16.71 28.58 19.63
CA VAL A 492 -16.43 27.26 19.07
C VAL A 492 -15.63 26.45 20.09
N GLY A 493 -16.26 25.43 20.64
CA GLY A 493 -15.55 24.38 21.39
C GLY A 493 -14.76 23.51 20.44
N ARG A 494 -13.54 23.14 20.81
CA ARG A 494 -12.69 22.25 20.07
C ARG A 494 -12.18 21.14 20.97
N LEU A 495 -12.45 19.89 20.59
CA LEU A 495 -11.98 18.72 21.28
C LEU A 495 -11.03 17.93 20.37
N TYR A 496 -9.98 17.43 20.97
CA TYR A 496 -9.04 16.53 20.33
C TYR A 496 -9.08 15.20 21.05
N PRO A 497 -9.42 14.11 20.37
CA PRO A 497 -9.18 12.80 20.95
C PRO A 497 -7.70 12.61 21.21
N ASP A 498 -7.37 11.86 22.22
CA ASP A 498 -6.01 11.44 22.47
C ASP A 498 -5.52 10.61 21.27
N SER A 499 -4.50 11.08 20.63
CA SER A 499 -3.90 10.42 19.47
C SER A 499 -2.39 10.23 19.65
N TYR A 500 -1.79 9.43 18.82
CA TYR A 500 -0.39 9.06 18.94
C TYR A 500 0.41 9.55 17.73
N TYR A 501 1.64 10.04 17.97
CA TYR A 501 2.59 10.35 16.91
C TYR A 501 3.55 9.20 16.67
N THR A 502 4.03 9.06 15.46
CA THR A 502 5.22 8.29 15.20
C THR A 502 6.43 9.20 15.14
N LEU A 503 7.39 8.98 16.04
CA LEU A 503 8.72 9.55 15.95
C LEU A 503 9.71 8.39 15.81
N PHE A 504 10.48 8.37 14.71
CA PHE A 504 11.37 7.26 14.38
C PHE A 504 10.70 5.87 14.38
N GLY A 505 9.37 5.83 14.14
CA GLY A 505 8.58 4.62 14.17
C GLY A 505 8.17 4.16 15.57
N PHE A 506 8.37 4.96 16.61
CA PHE A 506 7.74 4.80 17.92
C PHE A 506 6.56 5.74 18.03
N TRP A 507 5.53 5.28 18.70
CA TRP A 507 4.36 6.08 18.98
C TRP A 507 4.62 7.03 20.14
N ILE A 508 4.29 8.28 19.92
CA ILE A 508 4.26 9.29 20.95
C ILE A 508 2.82 9.81 21.01
N LYS A 509 2.27 9.98 22.19
CA LYS A 509 0.94 10.57 22.35
C LYS A 509 0.88 11.91 21.65
N GLY A 510 -0.07 12.05 20.73
CA GLY A 510 -0.23 13.21 19.89
C GLY A 510 -0.95 12.86 18.59
N THR A 511 -0.85 13.68 17.56
CA THR A 511 -1.46 13.37 16.27
C THR A 511 -0.66 12.28 15.54
N THR A 512 -1.33 11.32 14.96
CA THR A 512 -0.67 10.24 14.26
C THR A 512 -0.26 10.67 12.86
N GLY A 513 0.90 10.27 12.47
CA GLY A 513 1.32 10.40 11.09
C GLY A 513 0.75 9.32 10.18
N MET A 514 -0.17 8.49 10.64
CA MET A 514 -0.71 7.39 9.85
C MET A 514 -2.09 7.71 9.32
N TYR A 515 -2.39 7.21 8.16
CA TYR A 515 -3.57 7.50 7.36
C TYR A 515 -4.89 7.24 8.09
N PHE A 516 -4.88 6.57 9.24
CA PHE A 516 -6.06 5.93 9.78
C PHE A 516 -6.23 5.98 11.30
N GLU A 517 -5.27 6.46 12.01
CA GLU A 517 -5.48 6.84 13.39
C GLU A 517 -5.75 8.33 13.39
N PHE A 518 -6.99 8.67 13.16
CA PHE A 518 -7.39 10.05 13.06
C PHE A 518 -7.46 10.69 14.45
N PRO A 519 -6.67 11.69 14.72
CA PRO A 519 -7.18 12.75 15.54
C PRO A 519 -8.12 13.56 14.66
N CYS A 520 -9.38 13.27 14.72
CA CYS A 520 -10.39 14.17 14.18
C CYS A 520 -10.52 15.37 15.10
N ASN A 521 -10.56 16.55 14.51
CA ASN A 521 -10.98 17.70 15.29
C ASN A 521 -12.50 17.69 15.34
N ILE A 522 -13.02 17.80 16.56
CA ILE A 522 -14.45 17.95 16.82
C ILE A 522 -14.71 19.41 17.17
N PHE A 523 -15.59 20.05 16.42
CA PHE A 523 -16.01 21.42 16.64
C PHE A 523 -17.50 21.44 16.97
N TYR A 524 -17.88 22.21 17.96
CA TYR A 524 -19.25 22.42 18.35
C TYR A 524 -19.43 23.85 18.86
N LEU A 525 -20.65 24.38 18.77
CA LEU A 525 -20.97 25.67 19.35
C LEU A 525 -21.38 25.48 20.80
N ARG A 526 -20.75 26.22 21.70
CA ARG A 526 -21.14 26.31 23.12
C ARG A 526 -21.52 27.75 23.49
N PRO A 527 -22.53 27.96 24.34
CA PRO A 527 -22.87 29.28 24.80
C PRO A 527 -21.66 29.92 25.51
N ILE A 528 -21.44 31.21 25.31
CA ILE A 528 -20.44 31.99 26.05
C ILE A 528 -20.95 32.13 27.48
N GLN A 529 -20.23 31.60 28.45
CA GLN A 529 -20.55 31.72 29.86
C GLN A 529 -20.29 33.11 30.40
#